data_04abfa2d5c1d3d059531d5c0cf0dbfa7
#
_entry.id   04abfa2d5c1d3d059531d5c0cf0dbfa7
#
_cell.length_a   1.000
_cell.length_b   1.000
_cell.length_c   1.000
_cell.angle_alpha   90.00
_cell.angle_beta   90.00
_cell.angle_gamma   90.00
#
_symmetry.space_group_name_H-M   'P 1'
#
loop_
_entity.id
_entity.type
_entity.pdbx_description
1 polymer ?
#
loop_
_entity_poly.entity_id
_entity_poly.type
_entity_poly.pdbx_seq_one_letter_code
_entity_poly.pdbx_strand_id
1 'polypeptide(L)'
;MYLKSITILGYKNIKESSLQLSPGINCFIGSNGEGKTNFLDAVYYLSFCRSASSSVDSTVINHDSDFCVLDGIYVNEDGDELNIYSGMKRGVKKRFRRDKKDYRRLSEHIGLIPLILISPSDSYLIEGASEERRRLMDVVISQTDRTYLTALSRYNKALQQRNSLLKMEEEPDPALLDIWEEQMAAEGELIYAKRQAFVTDLLPQFQEYHACISGGKEKVSLNYVSHCQRGPLLDVIRRDRRRDRAVGYSLHGVHRDDLEMLLDGFPMKREGSQGQNKTFVVALKLAEFHYLSSSASKTCPILLLDDVFDKLDAQRVEQIVHLVSGDAFGQIFITDTNRDHLDSILRSSDSCYKIFNVENGNIV
;
A
#
# COMPACT_ATOMS: atom_id res chain seq x y z
N MET A 1 -10.92 3.66 -14.31
CA MET A 1 -9.74 4.50 -14.70
C MET A 1 -8.56 3.60 -14.98
N TYR A 2 -7.73 3.90 -16.02
CA TYR A 2 -6.50 3.13 -16.32
C TYR A 2 -5.37 4.06 -16.77
N LEU A 3 -4.12 3.64 -16.56
CA LEU A 3 -2.91 4.33 -17.05
C LEU A 3 -2.72 4.00 -18.54
N LYS A 4 -2.93 5.00 -19.40
CA LYS A 4 -2.83 4.86 -20.86
C LYS A 4 -1.38 4.85 -21.34
N SER A 5 -0.59 5.78 -20.79
CA SER A 5 0.84 5.89 -21.13
C SER A 5 1.64 6.41 -19.94
N ILE A 6 2.92 6.06 -19.91
CA ILE A 6 3.87 6.54 -18.90
C ILE A 6 5.19 6.87 -19.57
N THR A 7 5.76 8.02 -19.20
CA THR A 7 7.14 8.41 -19.51
C THR A 7 7.95 8.48 -18.23
N ILE A 8 9.09 7.84 -18.23
CA ILE A 8 10.01 7.71 -17.10
C ILE A 8 11.38 8.22 -17.55
N LEU A 9 11.97 9.14 -16.79
CA LEU A 9 13.34 9.63 -16.98
C LEU A 9 14.09 9.56 -15.66
N GLY A 10 15.21 8.84 -15.62
CA GLY A 10 16.12 8.79 -14.48
C GLY A 10 15.52 8.21 -13.19
N TYR A 11 14.66 7.18 -13.28
CA TYR A 11 14.04 6.54 -12.12
C TYR A 11 14.74 5.21 -11.78
N LYS A 12 15.41 5.15 -10.63
CA LYS A 12 16.20 3.98 -10.20
C LYS A 12 17.14 3.51 -11.33
N ASN A 13 17.01 2.27 -11.83
CA ASN A 13 17.81 1.78 -12.95
C ASN A 13 17.23 2.12 -14.34
N ILE A 14 16.02 2.67 -14.43
CA ILE A 14 15.40 3.07 -15.68
C ILE A 14 15.94 4.45 -16.07
N LYS A 15 16.75 4.52 -17.13
CA LYS A 15 17.30 5.79 -17.62
C LYS A 15 16.26 6.60 -18.40
N GLU A 16 15.60 5.95 -19.35
CA GLU A 16 14.51 6.52 -20.13
C GLU A 16 13.57 5.42 -20.64
N SER A 17 12.28 5.66 -20.55
CA SER A 17 11.25 4.77 -21.10
C SER A 17 9.99 5.55 -21.40
N SER A 18 9.32 5.24 -22.52
CA SER A 18 8.00 5.79 -22.87
C SER A 18 7.13 4.68 -23.42
N LEU A 19 6.07 4.33 -22.69
CA LEU A 19 5.26 3.16 -22.96
C LEU A 19 3.80 3.53 -23.18
N GLN A 20 3.18 2.86 -24.17
CA GLN A 20 1.73 2.81 -24.34
C GLN A 20 1.22 1.50 -23.76
N LEU A 21 0.33 1.60 -22.76
CA LEU A 21 -0.14 0.48 -21.96
C LEU A 21 -1.49 -0.05 -22.45
N SER A 22 -1.80 -1.31 -22.10
CA SER A 22 -3.13 -1.90 -22.28
C SER A 22 -4.06 -1.44 -21.15
N PRO A 23 -5.36 -1.18 -21.41
CA PRO A 23 -6.33 -0.97 -20.36
C PRO A 23 -6.60 -2.22 -19.50
N GLY A 24 -6.26 -3.41 -19.99
CA GLY A 24 -6.32 -4.70 -19.30
C GLY A 24 -4.98 -5.09 -18.69
N ILE A 25 -4.39 -6.18 -19.18
CA ILE A 25 -3.18 -6.77 -18.59
C ILE A 25 -1.91 -6.24 -19.28
N ASN A 26 -0.91 -5.87 -18.47
CA ASN A 26 0.42 -5.46 -18.90
C ASN A 26 1.46 -6.36 -18.22
N CYS A 27 2.16 -7.18 -18.98
CA CYS A 27 3.14 -8.14 -18.50
C CYS A 27 4.57 -7.65 -18.73
N PHE A 28 5.41 -7.68 -17.72
CA PHE A 28 6.81 -7.28 -17.77
C PHE A 28 7.68 -8.51 -17.51
N ILE A 29 8.41 -8.96 -18.53
CA ILE A 29 9.25 -10.17 -18.51
C ILE A 29 10.71 -9.77 -18.53
N GLY A 30 11.52 -10.43 -17.72
CA GLY A 30 12.97 -10.24 -17.68
C GLY A 30 13.60 -10.94 -16.49
N SER A 31 14.90 -11.07 -16.49
CA SER A 31 15.64 -11.65 -15.38
C SER A 31 15.53 -10.81 -14.10
N ASN A 32 15.93 -11.38 -12.95
CA ASN A 32 15.95 -10.64 -11.70
C ASN A 32 16.98 -9.50 -11.77
N GLY A 33 16.62 -8.34 -11.21
CA GLY A 33 17.48 -7.14 -11.22
C GLY A 33 17.36 -6.26 -12.47
N GLU A 34 16.64 -6.68 -13.52
CA GLU A 34 16.52 -5.93 -14.78
C GLU A 34 15.71 -4.64 -14.67
N GLY A 35 14.89 -4.47 -13.63
CA GLY A 35 14.13 -3.23 -13.40
C GLY A 35 12.60 -3.39 -13.43
N LYS A 36 12.08 -4.60 -13.49
CA LYS A 36 10.62 -4.89 -13.46
C LYS A 36 9.93 -4.25 -12.26
N THR A 37 10.42 -4.56 -11.05
CA THR A 37 9.93 -3.97 -9.78
C THR A 37 10.08 -2.45 -9.78
N ASN A 38 11.12 -1.89 -10.40
CA ASN A 38 11.33 -0.45 -10.46
C ASN A 38 10.30 0.25 -11.35
N PHE A 39 9.84 -0.42 -12.42
CA PHE A 39 8.74 0.07 -13.22
C PHE A 39 7.42 0.08 -12.44
N LEU A 40 7.08 -1.01 -11.74
CA LEU A 40 5.90 -1.04 -10.88
C LEU A 40 5.96 0.03 -9.78
N ASP A 41 7.13 0.25 -9.21
CA ASP A 41 7.33 1.31 -8.21
C ASP A 41 7.15 2.72 -8.80
N ALA A 42 7.47 2.94 -10.08
CA ALA A 42 7.16 4.20 -10.76
C ALA A 42 5.65 4.43 -10.92
N VAL A 43 4.89 3.37 -11.28
CA VAL A 43 3.42 3.42 -11.32
C VAL A 43 2.85 3.67 -9.91
N TYR A 44 3.35 2.97 -8.90
CA TYR A 44 2.99 3.19 -7.49
C TYR A 44 3.28 4.63 -7.05
N TYR A 45 4.42 5.18 -7.46
CA TYR A 45 4.81 6.56 -7.12
C TYR A 45 3.81 7.59 -7.65
N LEU A 46 3.29 7.40 -8.86
CA LEU A 46 2.28 8.26 -9.45
C LEU A 46 0.93 8.22 -8.70
N SER A 47 0.62 7.13 -7.99
CA SER A 47 -0.59 7.01 -7.14
C SER A 47 -0.37 7.56 -5.72
N PHE A 48 0.77 7.28 -5.10
CA PHE A 48 1.01 7.57 -3.67
C PHE A 48 1.96 8.76 -3.42
N CYS A 49 2.46 9.41 -4.44
CA CYS A 49 3.47 10.49 -4.34
C CYS A 49 4.75 10.07 -3.61
N ARG A 50 5.03 8.76 -3.51
CA ARG A 50 6.22 8.18 -2.86
C ARG A 50 6.51 6.79 -3.40
N SER A 51 7.76 6.34 -3.28
CA SER A 51 8.12 4.96 -3.57
C SER A 51 7.52 3.98 -2.57
N ALA A 52 7.18 2.76 -3.01
CA ALA A 52 6.78 1.66 -2.15
C ALA A 52 7.96 1.15 -1.29
N SER A 53 9.17 1.16 -1.86
CA SER A 53 10.37 0.60 -1.25
C SER A 53 11.23 1.60 -0.47
N SER A 54 10.99 2.92 -0.61
CA SER A 54 11.77 3.96 0.07
C SER A 54 10.92 5.16 0.50
N SER A 55 11.21 5.67 1.69
CA SER A 55 10.63 6.91 2.20
C SER A 55 11.39 8.17 1.75
N VAL A 56 12.58 8.01 1.15
CA VAL A 56 13.46 9.12 0.79
C VAL A 56 13.44 9.33 -0.73
N ASP A 57 12.90 10.46 -1.19
CA ASP A 57 12.74 10.74 -2.62
C ASP A 57 14.07 10.77 -3.41
N SER A 58 15.19 11.18 -2.79
CA SER A 58 16.47 11.22 -3.48
C SER A 58 17.03 9.83 -3.86
N THR A 59 16.55 8.76 -3.21
CA THR A 59 17.01 7.38 -3.48
C THR A 59 16.37 6.79 -4.73
N VAL A 60 15.28 7.38 -5.24
CA VAL A 60 14.66 6.92 -6.48
C VAL A 60 15.25 7.57 -7.72
N ILE A 61 16.08 8.63 -7.57
CA ILE A 61 16.78 9.26 -8.68
C ILE A 61 17.93 8.36 -9.11
N ASN A 62 18.02 8.06 -10.41
CA ASN A 62 19.10 7.27 -10.99
C ASN A 62 20.48 7.83 -10.58
N HIS A 63 21.44 6.93 -10.34
CA HIS A 63 22.77 7.33 -9.86
C HIS A 63 23.53 8.22 -10.86
N ASP A 64 23.30 8.02 -12.15
CA ASP A 64 23.92 8.77 -13.24
C ASP A 64 23.13 10.06 -13.60
N SER A 65 22.10 10.42 -12.80
CA SER A 65 21.23 11.58 -13.09
C SER A 65 21.08 12.48 -11.86
N ASP A 66 20.93 13.78 -12.10
CA ASP A 66 20.61 14.78 -11.08
C ASP A 66 19.11 14.92 -10.84
N PHE A 67 18.30 14.41 -11.73
CA PHE A 67 16.84 14.55 -11.70
C PHE A 67 16.13 13.26 -12.15
N CYS A 68 14.86 13.20 -11.82
CA CYS A 68 13.96 12.14 -12.25
C CYS A 68 12.61 12.75 -12.63
N VAL A 69 12.00 12.21 -13.68
CA VAL A 69 10.65 12.60 -14.11
C VAL A 69 9.80 11.35 -14.29
N LEU A 70 8.59 11.40 -13.76
CA LEU A 70 7.51 10.47 -14.03
C LEU A 70 6.33 11.27 -14.59
N ASP A 71 5.83 10.87 -15.74
CA ASP A 71 4.69 11.51 -16.41
C ASP A 71 3.72 10.46 -16.90
N GLY A 72 2.54 10.39 -16.28
CA GLY A 72 1.49 9.41 -16.56
C GLY A 72 0.24 10.08 -17.12
N ILE A 73 -0.31 9.51 -18.20
CA ILE A 73 -1.62 9.87 -18.74
C ILE A 73 -2.61 8.76 -18.38
N TYR A 74 -3.60 9.12 -17.58
CA TYR A 74 -4.69 8.23 -17.19
C TYR A 74 -5.95 8.57 -17.99
N VAL A 75 -6.80 7.58 -18.18
CA VAL A 75 -8.12 7.75 -18.80
C VAL A 75 -9.19 7.28 -17.83
N ASN A 76 -10.19 8.12 -17.56
CA ASN A 76 -11.32 7.76 -16.71
C ASN A 76 -12.38 6.96 -17.51
N GLU A 77 -13.48 6.61 -16.84
CA GLU A 77 -14.58 5.85 -17.46
C GLU A 77 -15.34 6.66 -18.51
N ASP A 78 -15.32 7.98 -18.41
CA ASP A 78 -15.94 8.92 -19.36
C ASP A 78 -15.06 9.17 -20.60
N GLY A 79 -13.82 8.64 -20.61
CA GLY A 79 -12.84 8.84 -21.70
C GLY A 79 -11.99 10.09 -21.55
N ASP A 80 -12.13 10.87 -20.47
CA ASP A 80 -11.31 12.06 -20.24
C ASP A 80 -9.90 11.67 -19.81
N GLU A 81 -8.92 12.40 -20.34
CA GLU A 81 -7.52 12.24 -19.98
C GLU A 81 -7.17 13.07 -18.74
N LEU A 82 -6.38 12.46 -17.87
CA LEU A 82 -5.83 13.05 -16.66
C LEU A 82 -4.30 12.90 -16.69
N ASN A 83 -3.58 14.02 -16.68
CA ASN A 83 -2.12 14.00 -16.63
C ASN A 83 -1.61 14.12 -15.19
N ILE A 84 -0.79 13.18 -14.76
CA ILE A 84 -0.09 13.19 -13.47
C ILE A 84 1.42 13.24 -13.72
N TYR A 85 2.05 14.28 -13.21
CA TYR A 85 3.47 14.55 -13.38
C TYR A 85 4.17 14.64 -12.03
N SER A 86 5.31 13.97 -11.90
CA SER A 86 6.24 14.11 -10.78
C SER A 86 7.64 14.46 -11.29
N GLY A 87 8.19 15.57 -10.83
CA GLY A 87 9.57 15.98 -11.10
C GLY A 87 10.37 16.08 -9.80
N MET A 88 11.50 15.38 -9.73
CA MET A 88 12.40 15.33 -8.59
C MET A 88 13.80 15.72 -8.98
N LYS A 89 14.47 16.49 -8.14
CA LYS A 89 15.89 16.86 -8.28
C LYS A 89 16.58 16.73 -6.93
N ARG A 90 17.82 16.29 -6.92
CA ARG A 90 18.59 16.16 -5.67
C ARG A 90 18.68 17.51 -4.94
N GLY A 91 18.38 17.50 -3.63
CA GLY A 91 18.41 18.70 -2.79
C GLY A 91 17.28 19.70 -3.01
N VAL A 92 16.31 19.41 -3.88
CA VAL A 92 15.17 20.30 -4.18
C VAL A 92 13.87 19.59 -3.82
N LYS A 93 12.90 20.36 -3.30
CA LYS A 93 11.55 19.85 -3.03
C LYS A 93 10.92 19.35 -4.32
N LYS A 94 10.39 18.14 -4.31
CA LYS A 94 9.70 17.54 -5.45
C LYS A 94 8.50 18.37 -5.90
N ARG A 95 8.25 18.35 -7.19
CA ARG A 95 7.03 18.89 -7.81
C ARG A 95 6.10 17.74 -8.15
N PHE A 96 4.83 17.89 -7.81
CA PHE A 96 3.77 16.94 -8.17
C PHE A 96 2.58 17.71 -8.72
N ARG A 97 2.12 17.31 -9.91
CA ARG A 97 1.12 18.08 -10.67
C ARG A 97 0.00 17.19 -11.18
N ARG A 98 -1.18 17.77 -11.22
CA ARG A 98 -2.35 17.26 -11.93
C ARG A 98 -2.74 18.28 -13.01
N ASP A 99 -2.84 17.86 -14.27
CA ASP A 99 -3.21 18.71 -15.40
C ASP A 99 -2.43 20.04 -15.42
N LYS A 100 -1.11 19.93 -15.28
CA LYS A 100 -0.15 21.07 -15.22
C LYS A 100 -0.26 21.97 -13.98
N LYS A 101 -1.19 21.69 -13.04
CA LYS A 101 -1.35 22.45 -11.79
C LYS A 101 -0.63 21.77 -10.64
N ASP A 102 0.21 22.53 -9.92
CA ASP A 102 0.90 22.01 -8.72
C ASP A 102 -0.11 21.74 -7.59
N TYR A 103 0.05 20.61 -6.89
CA TYR A 103 -0.70 20.34 -5.66
C TYR A 103 -0.25 21.25 -4.53
N ARG A 104 -1.19 21.80 -3.79
CA ARG A 104 -0.88 22.54 -2.54
C ARG A 104 -0.45 21.57 -1.45
N ARG A 105 -1.12 20.45 -1.33
CA ARG A 105 -0.82 19.35 -0.40
C ARG A 105 -0.90 18.01 -1.13
N LEU A 106 0.12 17.18 -1.00
CA LEU A 106 0.15 15.85 -1.65
C LEU A 106 -0.97 14.94 -1.15
N SER A 107 -1.49 15.16 0.06
CA SER A 107 -2.66 14.43 0.57
C SER A 107 -3.93 14.63 -0.27
N GLU A 108 -4.01 15.68 -1.08
CA GLU A 108 -5.15 15.92 -2.00
C GLU A 108 -5.13 14.92 -3.18
N HIS A 109 -3.97 14.33 -3.47
CA HIS A 109 -3.80 13.35 -4.55
C HIS A 109 -4.18 11.93 -4.12
N ILE A 110 -3.97 11.58 -2.83
CA ILE A 110 -4.22 10.23 -2.32
C ILE A 110 -5.68 9.83 -2.56
N GLY A 111 -5.88 8.64 -3.14
CA GLY A 111 -7.19 8.09 -3.51
C GLY A 111 -7.75 8.58 -4.86
N LEU A 112 -7.04 9.46 -5.57
CA LEU A 112 -7.42 9.86 -6.94
C LEU A 112 -7.22 8.69 -7.93
N ILE A 113 -6.14 7.94 -7.74
CA ILE A 113 -5.78 6.75 -8.52
C ILE A 113 -5.66 5.60 -7.52
N PRO A 114 -6.77 4.90 -7.20
CA PRO A 114 -6.70 3.78 -6.28
C PRO A 114 -5.79 2.68 -6.83
N LEU A 115 -4.96 2.11 -5.96
CA LEU A 115 -3.97 1.12 -6.39
C LEU A 115 -3.66 0.15 -5.25
N ILE A 116 -3.52 -1.14 -5.60
CA ILE A 116 -3.00 -2.18 -4.72
C ILE A 116 -1.72 -2.75 -5.33
N LEU A 117 -0.70 -2.86 -4.51
CA LEU A 117 0.55 -3.55 -4.83
C LEU A 117 0.63 -4.83 -4.02
N ILE A 118 0.92 -5.94 -4.71
CA ILE A 118 1.30 -7.23 -4.12
C ILE A 118 2.76 -7.47 -4.51
N SER A 119 3.63 -7.62 -3.53
CA SER A 119 5.07 -7.75 -3.74
C SER A 119 5.71 -8.75 -2.77
N PRO A 120 6.93 -9.23 -3.02
CA PRO A 120 7.63 -10.11 -2.09
C PRO A 120 7.83 -9.50 -0.70
N SER A 121 7.90 -8.17 -0.59
CA SER A 121 8.02 -7.47 0.70
C SER A 121 6.79 -7.58 1.59
N ASP A 122 5.63 -7.95 1.04
CA ASP A 122 4.42 -8.15 1.82
C ASP A 122 4.52 -9.35 2.80
N SER A 123 5.54 -10.22 2.66
CA SER A 123 5.88 -11.23 3.69
C SER A 123 6.11 -10.60 5.07
N TYR A 124 6.58 -9.35 5.13
CA TYR A 124 6.74 -8.62 6.38
C TYR A 124 5.43 -8.32 7.11
N LEU A 125 4.27 -8.43 6.47
CA LEU A 125 2.97 -8.35 7.15
C LEU A 125 2.82 -9.47 8.18
N ILE A 126 3.35 -10.66 7.88
CA ILE A 126 3.32 -11.82 8.78
C ILE A 126 4.58 -11.85 9.66
N GLU A 127 5.76 -11.73 9.06
CA GLU A 127 7.05 -11.91 9.74
C GLU A 127 7.48 -10.69 10.54
N GLY A 128 7.07 -9.50 10.09
CA GLY A 128 7.51 -8.21 10.62
C GLY A 128 6.79 -7.78 11.91
N ALA A 129 7.03 -6.53 12.27
CA ALA A 129 6.41 -5.88 13.42
C ALA A 129 4.99 -5.36 13.08
N SER A 130 4.24 -4.97 14.12
CA SER A 130 2.89 -4.40 13.96
C SER A 130 2.85 -3.12 13.12
N GLU A 131 3.98 -2.44 12.93
CA GLU A 131 4.08 -1.25 12.09
C GLU A 131 3.66 -1.51 10.65
N GLU A 132 4.09 -2.64 10.05
CA GLU A 132 3.72 -3.01 8.67
C GLU A 132 2.21 -3.26 8.54
N ARG A 133 1.60 -3.91 9.53
CA ARG A 133 0.16 -4.16 9.55
C ARG A 133 -0.67 -2.90 9.75
N ARG A 134 -0.20 -1.95 10.58
CA ARG A 134 -0.83 -0.62 10.67
C ARG A 134 -0.70 0.15 9.37
N ARG A 135 0.50 0.12 8.74
CA ARG A 135 0.73 0.77 7.45
C ARG A 135 -0.19 0.24 6.36
N LEU A 136 -0.45 -1.07 6.33
CA LEU A 136 -1.41 -1.69 5.42
C LEU A 136 -2.80 -1.05 5.58
N MET A 137 -3.35 -1.04 6.81
CA MET A 137 -4.64 -0.42 7.08
C MET A 137 -4.65 1.07 6.71
N ASP A 138 -3.61 1.81 7.07
CA ASP A 138 -3.51 3.24 6.81
C ASP A 138 -3.46 3.56 5.32
N VAL A 139 -2.73 2.76 4.53
CA VAL A 139 -2.62 2.94 3.08
C VAL A 139 -3.96 2.69 2.40
N VAL A 140 -4.68 1.64 2.77
CA VAL A 140 -5.96 1.30 2.14
C VAL A 140 -7.05 2.29 2.53
N ILE A 141 -7.25 2.53 3.83
CA ILE A 141 -8.33 3.42 4.31
C ILE A 141 -8.11 4.85 3.80
N SER A 142 -6.85 5.33 3.77
CA SER A 142 -6.54 6.69 3.29
C SER A 142 -6.89 6.91 1.82
N GLN A 143 -6.99 5.88 1.00
CA GLN A 143 -7.38 6.01 -0.41
C GLN A 143 -8.88 6.28 -0.56
N THR A 144 -9.70 5.89 0.41
CA THR A 144 -11.18 6.01 0.35
C THR A 144 -11.73 7.06 1.30
N ASP A 145 -11.02 7.39 2.38
CA ASP A 145 -11.50 8.27 3.46
C ASP A 145 -10.52 9.41 3.77
N ARG A 146 -10.85 10.60 3.26
CA ARG A 146 -10.08 11.83 3.52
C ARG A 146 -10.12 12.28 4.99
N THR A 147 -11.19 11.94 5.70
CA THR A 147 -11.32 12.25 7.13
C THR A 147 -10.30 11.42 7.91
N TYR A 148 -10.19 10.14 7.57
CA TYR A 148 -9.17 9.25 8.14
C TYR A 148 -7.75 9.76 7.87
N LEU A 149 -7.42 10.09 6.62
CA LEU A 149 -6.09 10.61 6.26
C LEU A 149 -5.74 11.89 7.03
N THR A 150 -6.72 12.76 7.22
CA THR A 150 -6.55 14.00 7.99
C THR A 150 -6.32 13.70 9.46
N ALA A 151 -7.12 12.82 10.06
CA ALA A 151 -6.98 12.38 11.44
C ALA A 151 -5.62 11.72 11.69
N LEU A 152 -5.19 10.83 10.80
CA LEU A 152 -3.88 10.18 10.86
C LEU A 152 -2.72 11.19 10.87
N SER A 153 -2.80 12.21 9.99
CA SER A 153 -1.79 13.27 9.94
C SER A 153 -1.76 14.10 11.23
N ARG A 154 -2.93 14.46 11.77
CA ARG A 154 -3.03 15.23 13.01
C ARG A 154 -2.58 14.42 14.23
N TYR A 155 -2.97 13.16 14.29
CA TYR A 155 -2.55 12.22 15.33
C TYR A 155 -1.02 12.09 15.36
N ASN A 156 -0.40 11.83 14.20
CA ASN A 156 1.05 11.67 14.10
C ASN A 156 1.80 12.96 14.50
N LYS A 157 1.27 14.14 14.15
CA LYS A 157 1.82 15.42 14.60
C LYS A 157 1.71 15.57 16.12
N ALA A 158 0.56 15.28 16.71
CA ALA A 158 0.35 15.36 18.15
C ALA A 158 1.26 14.38 18.91
N LEU A 159 1.38 13.14 18.42
CA LEU A 159 2.29 12.14 18.96
C LEU A 159 3.76 12.60 18.92
N GLN A 160 4.20 13.19 17.81
CA GLN A 160 5.54 13.74 17.68
C GLN A 160 5.80 14.87 18.69
N GLN A 161 4.85 15.82 18.83
CA GLN A 161 4.97 16.93 19.76
C GLN A 161 4.98 16.43 21.21
N ARG A 162 4.04 15.52 21.56
CA ARG A 162 4.03 14.91 22.91
C ARG A 162 5.34 14.20 23.21
N ASN A 163 5.85 13.38 22.30
CA ASN A 163 7.12 12.66 22.49
C ASN A 163 8.32 13.62 22.60
N SER A 164 8.29 14.78 21.95
CA SER A 164 9.33 15.81 22.12
C SER A 164 9.29 16.40 23.52
N LEU A 165 8.10 16.68 24.06
CA LEU A 165 7.94 17.16 25.44
C LEU A 165 8.38 16.11 26.47
N LEU A 166 8.04 14.82 26.24
CA LEU A 166 8.44 13.73 27.14
C LEU A 166 9.96 13.53 27.24
N LYS A 167 10.71 13.95 26.23
CA LYS A 167 12.19 13.83 26.16
C LYS A 167 12.93 15.01 26.79
N MET A 168 12.25 16.09 27.14
CA MET A 168 12.90 17.26 27.76
C MET A 168 13.50 16.89 29.13
N GLU A 169 14.65 17.45 29.49
CA GLU A 169 15.27 17.26 30.79
C GLU A 169 14.40 17.88 31.88
N GLU A 170 13.93 19.09 31.68
CA GLU A 170 13.01 19.77 32.55
C GLU A 170 11.59 19.20 32.49
N GLU A 171 10.82 19.34 33.53
CA GLU A 171 9.43 18.92 33.56
C GLU A 171 8.61 19.78 32.60
N PRO A 172 7.96 19.19 31.57
CA PRO A 172 7.18 19.96 30.61
C PRO A 172 5.95 20.55 31.28
N ASP A 173 5.52 21.71 30.78
CA ASP A 173 4.26 22.32 31.22
C ASP A 173 3.10 21.32 31.05
N PRO A 174 2.37 20.98 32.12
CA PRO A 174 1.23 20.06 32.05
C PRO A 174 0.15 20.51 31.07
N ALA A 175 -0.07 21.81 30.88
CA ALA A 175 -1.04 22.32 29.92
C ALA A 175 -0.67 22.03 28.47
N LEU A 176 0.63 22.05 28.13
CA LEU A 176 1.09 21.66 26.79
C LEU A 176 0.93 20.17 26.54
N LEU A 177 1.17 19.33 27.55
CA LEU A 177 0.90 17.90 27.44
C LEU A 177 -0.59 17.62 27.25
N ASP A 178 -1.45 18.30 28.02
CA ASP A 178 -2.91 18.14 27.93
C ASP A 178 -3.43 18.43 26.50
N ILE A 179 -2.96 19.51 25.86
CA ILE A 179 -3.34 19.87 24.50
C ILE A 179 -3.04 18.73 23.51
N TRP A 180 -1.83 18.19 23.55
CA TRP A 180 -1.44 17.14 22.61
C TRP A 180 -2.09 15.79 22.93
N GLU A 181 -2.32 15.48 24.21
CA GLU A 181 -3.02 14.27 24.63
C GLU A 181 -4.50 14.29 24.25
N GLU A 182 -5.18 15.41 24.41
CA GLU A 182 -6.56 15.60 23.95
C GLU A 182 -6.66 15.47 22.42
N GLN A 183 -5.72 16.06 21.69
CA GLN A 183 -5.67 15.88 20.24
C GLN A 183 -5.38 14.43 19.84
N MET A 184 -4.43 13.77 20.51
CA MET A 184 -4.14 12.33 20.26
C MET A 184 -5.36 11.47 20.56
N ALA A 185 -6.11 11.76 21.63
CA ALA A 185 -7.29 10.99 21.97
C ALA A 185 -8.40 11.16 20.95
N ALA A 186 -8.76 12.40 20.61
CA ALA A 186 -9.83 12.68 19.64
C ALA A 186 -9.57 12.08 18.26
N GLU A 187 -8.37 12.31 17.70
CA GLU A 187 -8.01 11.76 16.39
C GLU A 187 -7.79 10.23 16.47
N GLY A 188 -7.27 9.73 17.60
CA GLY A 188 -7.04 8.30 17.83
C GLY A 188 -8.33 7.48 17.90
N GLU A 189 -9.36 7.98 18.57
CA GLU A 189 -10.67 7.31 18.63
C GLU A 189 -11.34 7.24 17.26
N LEU A 190 -11.19 8.30 16.44
CA LEU A 190 -11.66 8.27 15.04
C LEU A 190 -10.89 7.22 14.22
N ILE A 191 -9.55 7.19 14.33
CA ILE A 191 -8.70 6.21 13.64
C ILE A 191 -9.09 4.79 14.06
N TYR A 192 -9.27 4.55 15.35
CA TYR A 192 -9.70 3.27 15.90
C TYR A 192 -11.04 2.80 15.28
N ALA A 193 -12.06 3.65 15.31
CA ALA A 193 -13.36 3.32 14.76
C ALA A 193 -13.31 2.96 13.28
N LYS A 194 -12.52 3.71 12.49
CA LYS A 194 -12.35 3.46 11.05
C LYS A 194 -11.56 2.17 10.76
N ARG A 195 -10.50 1.88 11.51
CA ARG A 195 -9.75 0.63 11.36
C ARG A 195 -10.59 -0.58 11.76
N GLN A 196 -11.40 -0.47 12.83
CA GLN A 196 -12.29 -1.54 13.25
C GLN A 196 -13.34 -1.84 12.18
N ALA A 197 -14.00 -0.80 11.61
CA ALA A 197 -14.94 -0.95 10.52
C ALA A 197 -14.27 -1.60 9.29
N PHE A 198 -13.10 -1.10 8.89
CA PHE A 198 -12.31 -1.65 7.79
C PHE A 198 -12.05 -3.16 7.95
N VAL A 199 -11.57 -3.60 9.12
CA VAL A 199 -11.28 -5.02 9.37
C VAL A 199 -12.56 -5.86 9.34
N THR A 200 -13.67 -5.34 9.85
CA THR A 200 -14.97 -6.02 9.81
C THR A 200 -15.46 -6.21 8.39
N ASP A 201 -15.36 -5.17 7.56
CA ASP A 201 -15.80 -5.19 6.16
C ASP A 201 -14.87 -6.04 5.26
N LEU A 202 -13.57 -6.05 5.56
CA LEU A 202 -12.55 -6.78 4.80
C LEU A 202 -12.61 -8.30 5.04
N LEU A 203 -12.92 -8.73 6.25
CA LEU A 203 -12.78 -10.11 6.72
C LEU A 203 -13.57 -11.14 5.88
N PRO A 204 -14.85 -10.93 5.52
CA PRO A 204 -15.59 -11.92 4.74
C PRO A 204 -14.97 -12.18 3.36
N GLN A 205 -14.59 -11.11 2.67
CA GLN A 205 -13.99 -11.21 1.33
C GLN A 205 -12.60 -11.81 1.38
N PHE A 206 -11.81 -11.50 2.43
CA PHE A 206 -10.51 -12.12 2.66
C PHE A 206 -10.65 -13.64 2.85
N GLN A 207 -11.62 -14.09 3.64
CA GLN A 207 -11.88 -15.51 3.87
C GLN A 207 -12.31 -16.22 2.59
N GLU A 208 -13.14 -15.57 1.75
CA GLU A 208 -13.56 -16.10 0.46
C GLU A 208 -12.39 -16.28 -0.51
N TYR A 209 -11.56 -15.25 -0.71
CA TYR A 209 -10.38 -15.34 -1.57
C TYR A 209 -9.38 -16.39 -1.05
N HIS A 210 -9.15 -16.42 0.26
CA HIS A 210 -8.26 -17.43 0.84
C HIS A 210 -8.79 -18.86 0.64
N ALA A 211 -10.07 -19.09 0.85
CA ALA A 211 -10.69 -20.39 0.62
C ALA A 211 -10.60 -20.81 -0.86
N CYS A 212 -10.81 -19.88 -1.78
CA CYS A 212 -10.67 -20.12 -3.22
C CYS A 212 -9.23 -20.57 -3.56
N ILE A 213 -8.20 -19.83 -3.11
CA ILE A 213 -6.80 -20.10 -3.44
C ILE A 213 -6.28 -21.36 -2.71
N SER A 214 -6.68 -21.60 -1.46
CA SER A 214 -6.21 -22.75 -0.64
C SER A 214 -7.00 -24.04 -0.83
N GLY A 215 -8.11 -24.00 -1.59
CA GLY A 215 -9.04 -25.12 -1.75
C GLY A 215 -9.90 -25.39 -0.51
N GLY A 216 -10.13 -24.38 0.34
CA GLY A 216 -11.05 -24.43 1.48
C GLY A 216 -10.61 -25.26 2.68
N LYS A 217 -9.34 -25.69 2.72
CA LYS A 217 -8.80 -26.57 3.78
C LYS A 217 -8.37 -25.84 5.04
N GLU A 218 -8.20 -24.52 4.96
CA GLU A 218 -7.61 -23.68 5.99
C GLU A 218 -8.59 -22.56 6.37
N LYS A 219 -8.69 -22.24 7.66
CA LYS A 219 -9.53 -21.14 8.15
C LYS A 219 -8.65 -19.97 8.56
N VAL A 220 -8.85 -18.82 7.94
CA VAL A 220 -8.13 -17.60 8.28
C VAL A 220 -9.02 -16.60 8.99
N SER A 221 -8.41 -15.81 9.88
CA SER A 221 -9.08 -14.71 10.56
C SER A 221 -8.14 -13.55 10.84
N LEU A 222 -8.72 -12.37 11.07
CA LEU A 222 -8.06 -11.15 11.45
C LEU A 222 -8.64 -10.67 12.77
N ASN A 223 -7.78 -10.29 13.72
CA ASN A 223 -8.20 -9.73 14.99
C ASN A 223 -7.52 -8.37 15.20
N TYR A 224 -8.32 -7.30 15.22
CA TYR A 224 -7.79 -5.97 15.45
C TYR A 224 -7.68 -5.68 16.95
N VAL A 225 -6.47 -5.38 17.40
CA VAL A 225 -6.13 -5.10 18.80
C VAL A 225 -5.72 -3.65 18.95
N SER A 226 -6.40 -2.92 19.85
CA SER A 226 -6.12 -1.51 20.13
C SER A 226 -6.20 -1.16 21.60
N HIS A 227 -5.45 -0.14 22.00
CA HIS A 227 -5.56 0.43 23.34
C HIS A 227 -6.90 1.14 23.59
N CYS A 228 -7.62 1.58 22.54
CA CYS A 228 -8.96 2.14 22.64
C CYS A 228 -9.98 1.13 23.20
N GLN A 229 -9.71 -0.16 23.15
CA GLN A 229 -10.56 -1.21 23.75
C GLN A 229 -10.47 -1.25 25.29
N ARG A 230 -9.55 -0.52 25.89
CA ARG A 230 -9.33 -0.47 27.34
C ARG A 230 -10.10 0.67 28.04
N GLY A 231 -10.88 1.45 27.29
CA GLY A 231 -11.63 2.62 27.73
C GLY A 231 -11.31 3.87 26.90
N PRO A 232 -11.83 5.04 27.28
CA PRO A 232 -11.54 6.30 26.59
C PRO A 232 -10.03 6.52 26.44
N LEU A 233 -9.58 6.81 25.24
CA LEU A 233 -8.14 6.85 24.93
C LEU A 233 -7.42 7.93 25.75
N LEU A 234 -8.08 9.06 26.05
CA LEU A 234 -7.51 10.11 26.88
C LEU A 234 -7.15 9.60 28.29
N ASP A 235 -8.06 8.83 28.91
CA ASP A 235 -7.83 8.28 30.24
C ASP A 235 -6.68 7.25 30.22
N VAL A 236 -6.60 6.45 29.15
CA VAL A 236 -5.52 5.47 28.97
C VAL A 236 -4.16 6.19 28.85
N ILE A 237 -4.09 7.28 28.08
CA ILE A 237 -2.85 8.06 27.90
C ILE A 237 -2.46 8.76 29.20
N ARG A 238 -3.40 9.42 29.88
CA ARG A 238 -3.12 10.20 31.09
C ARG A 238 -2.70 9.35 32.28
N ARG A 239 -3.29 8.15 32.40
CA ARG A 239 -2.96 7.21 33.49
C ARG A 239 -1.49 6.84 33.53
N ASP A 240 -0.86 6.66 32.36
CA ASP A 240 0.52 6.21 32.27
C ASP A 240 1.52 7.34 31.95
N ARG A 241 1.13 8.61 32.05
CA ARG A 241 1.96 9.80 31.76
C ARG A 241 3.34 9.75 32.43
N ARG A 242 3.39 9.36 33.75
CA ARG A 242 4.67 9.23 34.48
C ARG A 242 5.58 8.16 33.87
N ARG A 243 5.01 7.05 33.43
CA ARG A 243 5.76 5.98 32.81
C ARG A 243 6.26 6.39 31.43
N ASP A 244 5.41 7.05 30.64
CA ASP A 244 5.80 7.62 29.33
C ASP A 244 6.95 8.62 29.49
N ARG A 245 6.92 9.45 30.54
CA ARG A 245 7.99 10.38 30.86
C ARG A 245 9.29 9.66 31.17
N ALA A 246 9.25 8.58 31.95
CA ALA A 246 10.44 7.82 32.32
C ALA A 246 11.12 7.14 31.12
N VAL A 247 10.35 6.72 30.10
CA VAL A 247 10.87 6.09 28.87
C VAL A 247 11.11 7.07 27.72
N GLY A 248 10.59 8.32 27.82
CA GLY A 248 10.77 9.37 26.82
C GLY A 248 9.88 9.25 25.58
N TYR A 249 8.83 8.40 25.59
CA TYR A 249 7.88 8.26 24.48
C TYR A 249 6.52 7.71 24.93
N SER A 250 5.50 7.90 24.09
CA SER A 250 4.14 7.43 24.33
C SER A 250 4.04 5.92 24.21
N LEU A 251 3.60 5.25 25.27
CA LEU A 251 3.39 3.80 25.34
C LEU A 251 1.98 3.38 24.88
N HIS A 252 1.03 4.33 24.87
CA HIS A 252 -0.37 4.07 24.58
C HIS A 252 -0.89 4.93 23.43
N GLY A 253 -1.79 4.36 22.63
CA GLY A 253 -2.44 5.03 21.50
C GLY A 253 -2.49 4.13 20.27
N VAL A 254 -3.15 4.60 19.21
CA VAL A 254 -3.36 3.86 17.97
C VAL A 254 -2.08 3.56 17.16
N HIS A 255 -0.98 4.25 17.48
CA HIS A 255 0.35 3.92 16.94
C HIS A 255 0.94 2.64 17.55
N ARG A 256 0.26 2.01 18.50
CA ARG A 256 0.58 0.71 19.12
C ARG A 256 -0.39 -0.39 18.75
N ASP A 257 -1.41 -0.08 17.96
CA ASP A 257 -2.36 -1.09 17.49
C ASP A 257 -1.71 -2.21 16.71
N ASP A 258 -2.37 -3.34 16.67
CA ASP A 258 -1.96 -4.48 15.85
C ASP A 258 -3.17 -5.10 15.13
N LEU A 259 -2.88 -5.77 14.01
CA LEU A 259 -3.78 -6.63 13.29
C LEU A 259 -3.23 -8.04 13.37
N GLU A 260 -3.72 -8.84 14.30
CA GLU A 260 -3.32 -10.22 14.43
C GLU A 260 -3.86 -11.04 13.27
N MET A 261 -2.97 -11.80 12.63
CA MET A 261 -3.25 -12.66 11.49
C MET A 261 -3.23 -14.12 11.96
N LEU A 262 -4.35 -14.82 11.82
CA LEU A 262 -4.55 -16.15 12.39
C LEU A 262 -4.87 -17.16 11.29
N LEU A 263 -4.29 -18.37 11.44
CA LEU A 263 -4.58 -19.57 10.67
C LEU A 263 -5.09 -20.63 11.64
N ASP A 264 -6.31 -21.12 11.42
CA ASP A 264 -6.99 -22.10 12.30
C ASP A 264 -7.00 -21.70 13.79
N GLY A 265 -7.07 -20.38 14.05
CA GLY A 265 -7.05 -19.78 15.38
C GLY A 265 -5.66 -19.56 15.99
N PHE A 266 -4.59 -19.93 15.30
CA PHE A 266 -3.21 -19.76 15.75
C PHE A 266 -2.49 -18.63 15.00
N PRO A 267 -1.51 -17.93 15.62
CA PRO A 267 -0.76 -16.87 14.96
C PRO A 267 -0.04 -17.36 13.69
N MET A 268 -0.37 -16.77 12.55
CA MET A 268 0.18 -17.12 11.25
C MET A 268 1.73 -17.11 11.23
N LYS A 269 2.34 -16.18 11.95
CA LYS A 269 3.81 -16.08 12.09
C LYS A 269 4.48 -17.34 12.63
N ARG A 270 3.77 -18.16 13.43
CA ARG A 270 4.34 -19.34 14.09
C ARG A 270 4.01 -20.62 13.35
N GLU A 271 2.79 -20.71 12.81
CA GLU A 271 2.24 -21.97 12.28
C GLU A 271 2.26 -22.03 10.75
N GLY A 272 2.35 -20.88 10.07
CA GLY A 272 2.24 -20.81 8.62
C GLY A 272 3.49 -21.32 7.89
N SER A 273 3.32 -22.25 6.94
CA SER A 273 4.35 -22.58 5.96
C SER A 273 4.56 -21.42 4.97
N GLN A 274 5.67 -21.42 4.22
CA GLN A 274 5.95 -20.35 3.23
C GLN A 274 4.82 -20.21 2.20
N GLY A 275 4.28 -21.33 1.69
CA GLY A 275 3.16 -21.31 0.74
C GLY A 275 1.86 -20.80 1.37
N GLN A 276 1.57 -21.16 2.62
CA GLN A 276 0.43 -20.64 3.37
C GLN A 276 0.56 -19.14 3.63
N ASN A 277 1.74 -18.68 4.07
CA ASN A 277 2.03 -17.27 4.28
C ASN A 277 1.77 -16.46 2.99
N LYS A 278 2.24 -16.94 1.86
CA LYS A 278 2.06 -16.27 0.58
C LYS A 278 0.59 -16.27 0.14
N THR A 279 -0.11 -17.40 0.27
CA THR A 279 -1.55 -17.50 0.00
C THR A 279 -2.35 -16.52 0.86
N PHE A 280 -2.03 -16.45 2.15
CA PHE A 280 -2.65 -15.53 3.10
C PHE A 280 -2.49 -14.07 2.65
N VAL A 281 -1.26 -13.67 2.32
CA VAL A 281 -0.95 -12.31 1.88
C VAL A 281 -1.64 -11.97 0.56
N VAL A 282 -1.59 -12.85 -0.43
CA VAL A 282 -2.25 -12.61 -1.73
C VAL A 282 -3.76 -12.47 -1.53
N ALA A 283 -4.40 -13.39 -0.78
CA ALA A 283 -5.83 -13.31 -0.49
C ALA A 283 -6.21 -12.01 0.25
N LEU A 284 -5.40 -11.59 1.23
CA LEU A 284 -5.59 -10.32 1.95
C LEU A 284 -5.54 -9.12 1.01
N LYS A 285 -4.55 -9.08 0.11
CA LYS A 285 -4.38 -8.01 -0.87
C LYS A 285 -5.49 -7.97 -1.93
N LEU A 286 -5.99 -9.11 -2.35
CA LEU A 286 -7.16 -9.17 -3.23
C LEU A 286 -8.44 -8.69 -2.52
N ALA A 287 -8.57 -8.98 -1.23
CA ALA A 287 -9.66 -8.41 -0.42
C ALA A 287 -9.53 -6.89 -0.26
N GLU A 288 -8.31 -6.35 -0.09
CA GLU A 288 -8.08 -4.89 -0.11
C GLU A 288 -8.51 -4.26 -1.44
N PHE A 289 -8.19 -4.93 -2.57
CA PHE A 289 -8.64 -4.48 -3.88
C PHE A 289 -10.16 -4.43 -3.95
N HIS A 290 -10.85 -5.48 -3.51
CA HIS A 290 -12.31 -5.53 -3.47
C HIS A 290 -12.90 -4.42 -2.59
N TYR A 291 -12.32 -4.19 -1.40
CA TYR A 291 -12.71 -3.10 -0.51
C TYR A 291 -12.61 -1.73 -1.19
N LEU A 292 -11.52 -1.47 -1.91
CA LEU A 292 -11.37 -0.22 -2.68
C LEU A 292 -12.38 -0.11 -3.83
N SER A 293 -12.62 -1.21 -4.56
CA SER A 293 -13.58 -1.23 -5.69
C SER A 293 -15.02 -0.98 -5.25
N SER A 294 -15.40 -1.48 -4.07
CA SER A 294 -16.75 -1.30 -3.49
C SER A 294 -16.93 0.04 -2.80
N SER A 295 -15.88 0.84 -2.66
CA SER A 295 -15.94 2.15 -2.02
C SER A 295 -16.70 3.18 -2.86
N ALA A 296 -17.11 4.28 -2.23
CA ALA A 296 -17.92 5.34 -2.84
C ALA A 296 -17.27 6.02 -4.07
N SER A 297 -15.97 5.87 -4.28
CA SER A 297 -15.26 6.47 -5.41
C SER A 297 -15.61 5.85 -6.76
N LYS A 298 -16.20 4.64 -6.79
CA LYS A 298 -16.56 3.86 -8.00
C LYS A 298 -15.42 3.67 -9.01
N THR A 299 -14.22 4.08 -8.70
CA THR A 299 -13.05 3.92 -9.58
C THR A 299 -12.42 2.58 -9.30
N CYS A 300 -12.38 1.70 -10.32
CA CYS A 300 -11.68 0.42 -10.21
C CYS A 300 -10.19 0.65 -9.93
N PRO A 301 -9.62 0.04 -8.88
CA PRO A 301 -8.20 0.19 -8.56
C PRO A 301 -7.31 -0.42 -9.63
N ILE A 302 -6.07 0.07 -9.73
CA ILE A 302 -5.00 -0.58 -10.50
C ILE A 302 -4.38 -1.68 -9.61
N LEU A 303 -4.13 -2.87 -10.19
CA LEU A 303 -3.50 -3.98 -9.48
C LEU A 303 -2.06 -4.17 -9.99
N LEU A 304 -1.09 -4.09 -9.07
CA LEU A 304 0.31 -4.39 -9.35
C LEU A 304 0.69 -5.72 -8.71
N LEU A 305 1.17 -6.67 -9.51
CA LEU A 305 1.60 -8.01 -9.09
C LEU A 305 3.10 -8.15 -9.36
N ASP A 306 3.93 -8.01 -8.32
CA ASP A 306 5.39 -8.11 -8.43
C ASP A 306 5.89 -9.48 -7.97
N ASP A 307 6.36 -10.30 -8.90
CA ASP A 307 6.89 -11.65 -8.67
C ASP A 307 5.98 -12.51 -7.75
N VAL A 308 4.64 -12.42 -7.96
CA VAL A 308 3.65 -13.04 -7.07
C VAL A 308 3.64 -14.55 -7.17
N PHE A 309 4.01 -15.12 -8.33
CA PHE A 309 3.90 -16.56 -8.58
C PHE A 309 5.09 -17.38 -8.05
N ASP A 310 6.18 -16.72 -7.66
CA ASP A 310 7.33 -17.41 -7.05
C ASP A 310 6.92 -18.16 -5.76
N LYS A 311 7.41 -19.38 -5.58
CA LYS A 311 7.17 -20.25 -4.39
C LYS A 311 5.71 -20.68 -4.16
N LEU A 312 4.82 -20.52 -5.13
CA LEU A 312 3.49 -21.10 -5.12
C LEU A 312 3.48 -22.39 -5.97
N ASP A 313 2.66 -23.36 -5.56
CA ASP A 313 2.37 -24.53 -6.39
C ASP A 313 1.46 -24.17 -7.58
N ALA A 314 1.46 -25.03 -8.61
CA ALA A 314 0.74 -24.77 -9.85
C ALA A 314 -0.78 -24.57 -9.62
N GLN A 315 -1.38 -25.27 -8.66
CA GLN A 315 -2.81 -25.16 -8.37
C GLN A 315 -3.15 -23.76 -7.81
N ARG A 316 -2.34 -23.24 -6.88
CA ARG A 316 -2.53 -21.90 -6.33
C ARG A 316 -2.31 -20.81 -7.37
N VAL A 317 -1.30 -20.98 -8.23
CA VAL A 317 -1.06 -20.06 -9.35
C VAL A 317 -2.27 -20.02 -10.27
N GLU A 318 -2.82 -21.18 -10.66
CA GLU A 318 -4.01 -21.27 -11.51
C GLU A 318 -5.22 -20.57 -10.88
N GLN A 319 -5.46 -20.75 -9.56
CA GLN A 319 -6.55 -20.09 -8.87
C GLN A 319 -6.38 -18.57 -8.83
N ILE A 320 -5.17 -18.07 -8.54
CA ILE A 320 -4.90 -16.62 -8.54
C ILE A 320 -5.12 -16.04 -9.94
N VAL A 321 -4.59 -16.73 -10.97
CA VAL A 321 -4.77 -16.32 -12.37
C VAL A 321 -6.24 -16.25 -12.73
N HIS A 322 -7.00 -17.29 -12.41
CA HIS A 322 -8.44 -17.33 -12.67
C HIS A 322 -9.18 -16.18 -11.97
N LEU A 323 -8.83 -15.88 -10.71
CA LEU A 323 -9.43 -14.79 -9.94
C LEU A 323 -9.15 -13.43 -10.60
N VAL A 324 -7.87 -13.14 -10.95
CA VAL A 324 -7.49 -11.82 -11.47
C VAL A 324 -7.86 -11.63 -12.95
N SER A 325 -8.13 -12.71 -13.69
CA SER A 325 -8.60 -12.65 -15.09
C SER A 325 -10.09 -12.32 -15.22
N GLY A 326 -10.83 -12.28 -14.12
CA GLY A 326 -12.26 -11.93 -14.13
C GLY A 326 -12.51 -10.44 -14.34
N ASP A 327 -13.72 -10.10 -14.80
CA ASP A 327 -14.15 -8.70 -15.08
C ASP A 327 -14.12 -7.76 -13.89
N ALA A 328 -13.97 -8.29 -12.66
CA ALA A 328 -13.91 -7.49 -11.43
C ALA A 328 -12.60 -6.69 -11.30
N PHE A 329 -11.55 -7.09 -12.01
CA PHE A 329 -10.25 -6.43 -11.98
C PHE A 329 -10.09 -5.56 -13.23
N GLY A 330 -9.73 -4.31 -13.02
CA GLY A 330 -9.49 -3.34 -14.09
C GLY A 330 -8.10 -3.53 -14.72
N GLN A 331 -7.27 -2.49 -14.70
CA GLN A 331 -5.91 -2.60 -15.24
C GLN A 331 -4.98 -3.33 -14.27
N ILE A 332 -4.24 -4.31 -14.83
CA ILE A 332 -3.31 -5.16 -14.08
C ILE A 332 -1.91 -5.04 -14.67
N PHE A 333 -0.92 -4.94 -13.79
CA PHE A 333 0.50 -5.02 -14.13
C PHE A 333 1.10 -6.25 -13.46
N ILE A 334 1.75 -7.08 -14.24
CA ILE A 334 2.36 -8.34 -13.75
C ILE A 334 3.83 -8.33 -14.10
N THR A 335 4.69 -8.64 -13.15
CA THR A 335 6.11 -8.94 -13.40
C THR A 335 6.35 -10.43 -13.18
N ASP A 336 7.13 -11.05 -14.05
CA ASP A 336 7.57 -12.42 -13.89
C ASP A 336 8.94 -12.63 -14.57
N THR A 337 9.65 -13.65 -14.13
CA THR A 337 10.86 -14.16 -14.77
C THR A 337 10.55 -15.29 -15.75
N ASN A 338 9.39 -15.94 -15.60
CA ASN A 338 8.98 -17.11 -16.39
C ASN A 338 7.82 -16.78 -17.32
N ARG A 339 8.10 -16.88 -18.64
CA ARG A 339 7.11 -16.64 -19.68
C ARG A 339 5.96 -17.65 -19.67
N ASP A 340 6.21 -18.90 -19.29
CA ASP A 340 5.20 -19.96 -19.32
C ASP A 340 4.06 -19.69 -18.32
N HIS A 341 4.36 -19.10 -17.17
CA HIS A 341 3.33 -18.65 -16.21
C HIS A 341 2.42 -17.59 -16.83
N LEU A 342 3.01 -16.61 -17.51
CA LEU A 342 2.26 -15.54 -18.16
C LEU A 342 1.43 -16.05 -19.35
N ASP A 343 1.96 -16.96 -20.15
CA ASP A 343 1.22 -17.57 -21.26
C ASP A 343 -0.03 -18.32 -20.77
N SER A 344 0.02 -18.94 -19.58
CA SER A 344 -1.15 -19.58 -18.97
C SER A 344 -2.21 -18.57 -18.55
N ILE A 345 -1.80 -17.42 -17.98
CA ILE A 345 -2.69 -16.30 -17.61
C ILE A 345 -3.35 -15.72 -18.85
N LEU A 346 -2.57 -15.46 -19.88
CA LEU A 346 -3.02 -14.81 -21.12
C LEU A 346 -4.00 -15.67 -21.90
N ARG A 347 -3.81 -17.00 -21.92
CA ARG A 347 -4.71 -17.95 -22.60
C ARG A 347 -6.07 -18.09 -21.92
N SER A 348 -6.15 -17.83 -20.62
CA SER A 348 -7.40 -17.90 -19.85
C SER A 348 -8.19 -16.58 -19.81
N SER A 349 -7.61 -15.50 -20.35
CA SER A 349 -8.18 -14.15 -20.34
C SER A 349 -8.62 -13.73 -21.74
N ASP A 350 -9.88 -13.29 -21.87
CA ASP A 350 -10.38 -12.59 -23.07
C ASP A 350 -9.95 -11.10 -23.09
N SER A 351 -9.17 -10.67 -22.09
CA SER A 351 -8.77 -9.27 -21.91
C SER A 351 -7.68 -8.84 -22.88
N CYS A 352 -7.69 -7.58 -23.31
CA CYS A 352 -6.58 -6.97 -24.03
C CYS A 352 -5.31 -7.01 -23.20
N TYR A 353 -4.21 -7.55 -23.73
CA TYR A 353 -2.94 -7.58 -23.03
C TYR A 353 -1.78 -7.01 -23.85
N LYS A 354 -0.71 -6.61 -23.17
CA LYS A 354 0.59 -6.26 -23.75
C LYS A 354 1.72 -6.94 -22.98
N ILE A 355 2.76 -7.34 -23.71
CA ILE A 355 3.97 -7.91 -23.14
C ILE A 355 5.13 -6.96 -23.41
N PHE A 356 5.91 -6.69 -22.39
CA PHE A 356 7.11 -5.86 -22.43
C PHE A 356 8.30 -6.68 -21.95
N ASN A 357 9.40 -6.64 -22.70
CA ASN A 357 10.67 -7.22 -22.27
C ASN A 357 11.47 -6.16 -21.52
N VAL A 358 12.02 -6.55 -20.37
CA VAL A 358 12.81 -5.66 -19.52
C VAL A 358 14.23 -6.17 -19.43
N GLU A 359 15.20 -5.37 -19.87
CA GLU A 359 16.63 -5.69 -19.87
C GLU A 359 17.44 -4.45 -19.51
N ASN A 360 18.23 -4.52 -18.42
CA ASN A 360 19.10 -3.44 -17.94
C ASN A 360 18.40 -2.08 -17.79
N GLY A 361 17.14 -2.07 -17.33
CA GLY A 361 16.32 -0.86 -17.21
C GLY A 361 15.70 -0.36 -18.51
N ASN A 362 15.97 -1.00 -19.65
CA ASN A 362 15.28 -0.75 -20.92
C ASN A 362 14.01 -1.60 -21.00
N ILE A 363 12.90 -1.00 -21.42
CA ILE A 363 11.60 -1.64 -21.52
C ILE A 363 11.12 -1.50 -22.96
N VAL A 364 10.92 -2.65 -23.63
CA VAL A 364 10.58 -2.73 -25.07
C VAL A 364 9.34 -3.58 -25.28
#